data_ebca9821a9b17ca2dd775a6758c647d0
#
_entry.id   ebca9821a9b17ca2dd775a6758c647d0
#
_cell.length_a   1.000
_cell.length_b   1.000
_cell.length_c   1.000
_cell.angle_alpha   90.00
_cell.angle_beta   90.00
_cell.angle_gamma   90.00
#
_symmetry.space_group_name_H-M   'P 1'
#
loop_
_entity.id
_entity.type
_entity.pdbx_description
1 polymer ?
#
loop_
_entity_poly.entity_id
_entity_poly.type
_entity_poly.pdbx_seq_one_letter_code
_entity_poly.pdbx_strand_id
1 'polypeptide(L)'
;MKLFKSRKTYYLYNPNTLNYERVYPSAKDRFFIVLRHLSIGIAIGVGIFFIMVYAVESPRESLMQKENKLLQTQYEVLSLRLNEALSVLNDIQLRDENLYRAIFQTESIPESVRKAGFGGTNRYEHLLTLSNPDLVVSTTQKMDMLSKQLYIQSNSLEELIH
;
A
#
# COMPACT_ATOMS: atom_id res chain seq x y z
N MET A 1 -19.34 24.69 -52.47
CA MET A 1 -20.47 24.90 -51.56
C MET A 1 -20.18 26.14 -50.75
N LYS A 2 -20.77 27.31 -51.12
CA LYS A 2 -20.52 28.59 -50.42
C LYS A 2 -21.41 28.60 -49.16
N LEU A 3 -20.79 28.47 -47.99
CA LEU A 3 -21.44 28.66 -46.69
C LEU A 3 -21.84 30.14 -46.59
N PHE A 4 -23.12 30.43 -46.69
CA PHE A 4 -23.69 31.76 -46.41
C PHE A 4 -23.48 32.09 -44.92
N LYS A 5 -22.42 32.84 -44.67
CA LYS A 5 -22.14 33.37 -43.33
C LYS A 5 -23.09 34.54 -43.09
N SER A 6 -24.23 34.26 -42.46
CA SER A 6 -25.18 35.29 -42.04
C SER A 6 -24.47 36.28 -41.10
N ARG A 7 -24.18 37.49 -41.58
CA ARG A 7 -23.64 38.55 -40.74
C ARG A 7 -24.78 39.15 -39.94
N LYS A 8 -24.76 38.93 -38.64
CA LYS A 8 -25.70 39.59 -37.73
C LYS A 8 -25.44 41.09 -37.80
N THR A 9 -26.45 41.85 -38.24
CA THR A 9 -26.45 43.32 -38.28
C THR A 9 -27.16 43.82 -37.02
N TYR A 10 -26.48 44.68 -36.29
CA TYR A 10 -27.05 45.28 -35.07
C TYR A 10 -27.51 46.68 -35.43
N TYR A 11 -28.71 47.06 -34.95
CA TYR A 11 -29.32 48.39 -35.14
C TYR A 11 -29.45 49.05 -33.77
N LEU A 12 -28.98 50.29 -33.63
CA LEU A 12 -29.20 51.10 -32.44
C LEU A 12 -30.18 52.22 -32.81
N TYR A 13 -31.20 52.42 -31.94
CA TYR A 13 -32.12 53.50 -32.11
C TYR A 13 -31.42 54.82 -31.66
N ASN A 14 -31.36 55.82 -32.56
CA ASN A 14 -30.85 57.12 -32.24
C ASN A 14 -32.05 58.05 -31.94
N PRO A 15 -32.25 58.52 -30.69
CA PRO A 15 -33.36 59.34 -30.30
C PRO A 15 -33.36 60.74 -30.93
N ASN A 16 -32.20 61.20 -31.39
CA ASN A 16 -32.09 62.54 -31.99
C ASN A 16 -32.49 62.56 -33.49
N THR A 17 -32.29 61.46 -34.20
CA THR A 17 -32.63 61.31 -35.61
C THR A 17 -33.91 60.50 -35.84
N LEU A 18 -34.52 59.90 -34.74
CA LEU A 18 -35.68 59.00 -34.77
C LEU A 18 -35.53 57.83 -35.75
N ASN A 19 -34.31 57.45 -36.09
CA ASN A 19 -34.00 56.38 -37.02
C ASN A 19 -33.10 55.30 -36.40
N TYR A 20 -33.18 54.07 -36.96
CA TYR A 20 -32.29 52.98 -36.59
C TYR A 20 -31.03 53.05 -37.41
N GLU A 21 -29.90 53.28 -36.73
CA GLU A 21 -28.58 53.31 -37.35
C GLU A 21 -27.89 51.94 -37.24
N ARG A 22 -27.22 51.51 -38.28
CA ARG A 22 -26.44 50.26 -38.27
C ARG A 22 -25.16 50.47 -37.47
N VAL A 23 -24.99 49.70 -36.42
CA VAL A 23 -23.77 49.70 -35.63
C VAL A 23 -22.90 48.53 -36.02
N TYR A 24 -21.70 48.80 -36.44
CA TYR A 24 -20.71 47.77 -36.71
C TYR A 24 -19.86 47.58 -35.43
N PRO A 25 -19.81 46.31 -34.88
CA PRO A 25 -19.00 46.06 -33.69
C PRO A 25 -17.53 46.38 -34.00
N SER A 26 -16.94 47.19 -33.13
CA SER A 26 -15.53 47.59 -33.20
C SER A 26 -14.62 46.35 -33.14
N ALA A 27 -13.42 46.48 -33.71
CA ALA A 27 -12.40 45.43 -33.58
C ALA A 27 -12.11 45.07 -32.12
N LYS A 28 -12.20 46.03 -31.20
CA LYS A 28 -12.04 45.83 -29.76
C LYS A 28 -13.16 44.98 -29.18
N ASP A 29 -14.43 45.20 -29.57
CA ASP A 29 -15.57 44.44 -29.08
C ASP A 29 -15.46 42.97 -29.51
N ARG A 30 -15.03 42.70 -30.73
CA ARG A 30 -14.79 41.37 -31.25
C ARG A 30 -13.67 40.67 -30.48
N PHE A 31 -12.59 41.36 -30.17
CA PHE A 31 -11.49 40.85 -29.38
C PHE A 31 -11.95 40.46 -27.96
N PHE A 32 -12.71 41.34 -27.31
CA PHE A 32 -13.25 41.01 -25.97
C PHE A 32 -14.24 39.83 -25.97
N ILE A 33 -15.04 39.67 -26.99
CA ILE A 33 -15.95 38.52 -27.14
C ILE A 33 -15.14 37.23 -27.27
N VAL A 34 -14.11 37.21 -28.12
CA VAL A 34 -13.24 36.03 -28.30
C VAL A 34 -12.49 35.72 -27.02
N LEU A 35 -11.91 36.74 -26.36
CA LEU A 35 -11.19 36.59 -25.10
C LEU A 35 -12.08 35.99 -24.00
N ARG A 36 -13.34 36.47 -23.91
CA ARG A 36 -14.31 35.92 -22.94
C ARG A 36 -14.61 34.44 -23.19
N HIS A 37 -14.82 34.05 -24.46
CA HIS A 37 -15.08 32.64 -24.78
C HIS A 37 -13.85 31.76 -24.53
N LEU A 38 -12.66 32.28 -24.80
CA LEU A 38 -11.40 31.61 -24.52
C LEU A 38 -11.20 31.40 -23.02
N SER A 39 -11.45 32.43 -22.20
CA SER A 39 -11.32 32.32 -20.73
C SER A 39 -12.29 31.31 -20.12
N ILE A 40 -13.53 31.25 -20.60
CA ILE A 40 -14.50 30.27 -20.17
C ILE A 40 -14.05 28.84 -20.57
N GLY A 41 -13.55 28.67 -21.80
CA GLY A 41 -13.02 27.40 -22.28
C GLY A 41 -11.86 26.89 -21.43
N ILE A 42 -10.92 27.77 -21.08
CA ILE A 42 -9.79 27.44 -20.21
C ILE A 42 -10.29 27.06 -18.80
N ALA A 43 -11.22 27.81 -18.23
CA ALA A 43 -11.75 27.52 -16.89
C ALA A 43 -12.43 26.14 -16.83
N ILE A 44 -13.23 25.80 -17.86
CA ILE A 44 -13.86 24.48 -17.96
C ILE A 44 -12.80 23.38 -18.14
N GLY A 45 -11.80 23.58 -19.00
CA GLY A 45 -10.71 22.64 -19.23
C GLY A 45 -9.91 22.33 -17.95
N VAL A 46 -9.56 23.38 -17.20
CA VAL A 46 -8.88 23.25 -15.90
C VAL A 46 -9.77 22.51 -14.90
N GLY A 47 -11.07 22.82 -14.86
CA GLY A 47 -12.02 22.12 -13.99
C GLY A 47 -12.09 20.61 -14.28
N ILE A 48 -12.23 20.24 -15.56
CA ILE A 48 -12.25 18.82 -15.98
C ILE A 48 -10.93 18.14 -15.68
N PHE A 49 -9.80 18.81 -15.88
CA PHE A 49 -8.47 18.28 -15.55
C PHE A 49 -8.36 17.92 -14.06
N PHE A 50 -8.76 18.84 -13.17
CA PHE A 50 -8.77 18.56 -11.73
C PHE A 50 -9.70 17.40 -11.35
N ILE A 51 -10.91 17.36 -11.94
CA ILE A 51 -11.83 16.24 -11.71
C ILE A 51 -11.20 14.92 -12.15
N MET A 52 -10.55 14.87 -13.32
CA MET A 52 -9.85 13.66 -13.78
C MET A 52 -8.71 13.25 -12.82
N VAL A 53 -7.90 14.20 -12.38
CA VAL A 53 -6.81 13.92 -11.45
C VAL A 53 -7.31 13.38 -10.12
N TYR A 54 -8.42 13.91 -9.60
CA TYR A 54 -9.00 13.47 -8.33
C TYR A 54 -9.87 12.21 -8.43
N ALA A 55 -10.58 12.01 -9.55
CA ALA A 55 -11.50 10.90 -9.72
C ALA A 55 -10.84 9.62 -10.26
N VAL A 56 -9.73 9.76 -10.97
CA VAL A 56 -8.97 8.62 -11.49
C VAL A 56 -7.88 8.28 -10.46
N GLU A 57 -8.17 7.29 -9.60
CA GLU A 57 -7.13 6.65 -8.80
C GLU A 57 -6.00 6.22 -9.73
N SER A 58 -4.79 6.67 -9.43
CA SER A 58 -3.63 6.31 -10.26
C SER A 58 -3.54 4.78 -10.36
N PRO A 59 -3.51 4.19 -11.56
CA PRO A 59 -3.39 2.73 -11.73
C PRO A 59 -2.21 2.13 -10.96
N ARG A 60 -1.18 2.93 -10.74
CA ARG A 60 0.01 2.58 -9.96
C ARG A 60 -0.31 2.42 -8.47
N GLU A 61 -1.17 3.29 -7.93
CA GLU A 61 -1.56 3.26 -6.52
C GLU A 61 -2.42 2.03 -6.21
N SER A 62 -3.35 1.68 -7.10
CA SER A 62 -4.16 0.48 -6.97
C SER A 62 -3.36 -0.82 -7.10
N LEU A 63 -2.30 -0.83 -7.93
CA LEU A 63 -1.37 -1.96 -8.02
C LEU A 63 -0.55 -2.11 -6.75
N MET A 64 0.02 -1.03 -6.22
CA MET A 64 0.78 -1.05 -4.97
C MET A 64 -0.07 -1.50 -3.77
N GLN A 65 -1.33 -1.08 -3.70
CA GLN A 65 -2.25 -1.54 -2.66
C GLN A 65 -2.54 -3.04 -2.78
N LYS A 66 -2.72 -3.56 -4.00
CA LYS A 66 -2.92 -5.00 -4.23
C LYS A 66 -1.68 -5.81 -3.86
N GLU A 67 -0.49 -5.35 -4.22
CA GLU A 67 0.76 -5.99 -3.85
C GLU A 67 0.98 -6.00 -2.33
N ASN A 68 0.73 -4.87 -1.65
CA ASN A 68 0.80 -4.79 -0.20
C ASN A 68 -0.18 -5.77 0.48
N LYS A 69 -1.40 -5.85 -0.02
CA LYS A 69 -2.41 -6.78 0.51
C LYS A 69 -2.02 -8.24 0.27
N LEU A 70 -1.45 -8.55 -0.89
CA LEU A 70 -0.95 -9.89 -1.20
C LEU A 70 0.21 -10.27 -0.27
N LEU A 71 1.18 -9.38 -0.07
CA LEU A 71 2.29 -9.57 0.86
C LEU A 71 1.78 -9.78 2.29
N GLN A 72 0.83 -8.99 2.74
CA GLN A 72 0.20 -9.17 4.05
C GLN A 72 -0.39 -10.57 4.20
N THR A 73 -1.16 -11.04 3.22
CA THR A 73 -1.73 -12.39 3.23
C THR A 73 -0.65 -13.47 3.24
N GLN A 74 0.44 -13.28 2.50
CA GLN A 74 1.57 -14.22 2.52
C GLN A 74 2.25 -14.29 3.89
N TYR A 75 2.44 -13.15 4.56
CA TYR A 75 2.96 -13.11 5.92
C TYR A 75 2.03 -13.77 6.93
N GLU A 76 0.71 -13.59 6.80
CA GLU A 76 -0.28 -14.27 7.64
C GLU A 76 -0.19 -15.80 7.49
N VAL A 77 -0.15 -16.30 6.24
CA VAL A 77 0.02 -17.73 5.95
C VAL A 77 1.35 -18.24 6.49
N LEU A 78 2.44 -17.49 6.32
CA LEU A 78 3.75 -17.87 6.85
C LEU A 78 3.72 -17.94 8.39
N SER A 79 3.09 -16.98 9.04
CA SER A 79 2.92 -16.97 10.50
C SER A 79 2.16 -18.19 11.00
N LEU A 80 1.10 -18.63 10.29
CA LEU A 80 0.37 -19.85 10.61
C LEU A 80 1.25 -21.09 10.47
N ARG A 81 1.98 -21.22 9.36
CA ARG A 81 2.90 -22.36 9.13
C ARG A 81 4.02 -22.41 10.16
N LEU A 82 4.54 -21.25 10.59
CA LEU A 82 5.53 -21.19 11.68
C LEU A 82 4.94 -21.65 13.01
N ASN A 83 3.68 -21.30 13.32
CA ASN A 83 3.01 -21.81 14.52
C ASN A 83 2.83 -23.35 14.47
N GLU A 84 2.46 -23.91 13.33
CA GLU A 84 2.37 -25.37 13.13
C GLU A 84 3.74 -26.02 13.33
N ALA A 85 4.79 -25.48 12.73
CA ALA A 85 6.16 -26.00 12.89
C ALA A 85 6.65 -25.93 14.35
N LEU A 86 6.36 -24.85 15.07
CA LEU A 86 6.67 -24.72 16.49
C LEU A 86 5.89 -25.75 17.33
N SER A 87 4.63 -26.03 16.98
CA SER A 87 3.83 -27.07 17.66
C SER A 87 4.42 -28.46 17.47
N VAL A 88 4.79 -28.81 16.22
CA VAL A 88 5.42 -30.10 15.91
C VAL A 88 6.77 -30.22 16.62
N LEU A 89 7.55 -29.14 16.64
CA LEU A 89 8.84 -29.12 17.35
C LEU A 89 8.65 -29.32 18.86
N ASN A 90 7.64 -28.70 19.45
CA ASN A 90 7.29 -28.94 20.87
C ASN A 90 6.88 -30.40 21.15
N ASP A 91 6.14 -31.02 20.25
CA ASP A 91 5.80 -32.45 20.36
C ASP A 91 7.05 -33.35 20.29
N ILE A 92 7.99 -33.02 19.42
CA ILE A 92 9.28 -33.72 19.33
C ILE A 92 10.07 -33.54 20.63
N GLN A 93 10.11 -32.33 21.19
CA GLN A 93 10.78 -32.05 22.46
C GLN A 93 10.17 -32.83 23.62
N LEU A 94 8.85 -32.93 23.71
CA LEU A 94 8.18 -33.72 24.75
C LEU A 94 8.47 -35.21 24.61
N ARG A 95 8.54 -35.75 23.40
CA ARG A 95 8.90 -37.15 23.16
C ARG A 95 10.35 -37.43 23.55
N ASP A 96 11.24 -36.55 23.20
CA ASP A 96 12.65 -36.57 23.52
C ASP A 96 12.87 -36.56 25.05
N GLU A 97 12.19 -35.65 25.75
CA GLU A 97 12.22 -35.59 27.22
C GLU A 97 11.76 -36.90 27.88
N ASN A 98 10.71 -37.51 27.35
CA ASN A 98 10.23 -38.80 27.85
C ASN A 98 11.22 -39.92 27.58
N LEU A 99 11.89 -39.94 26.44
CA LEU A 99 12.94 -40.93 26.12
C LEU A 99 14.18 -40.74 27.01
N TYR A 100 14.63 -39.50 27.25
CA TYR A 100 15.72 -39.22 28.15
C TYR A 100 15.47 -39.74 29.56
N ARG A 101 14.28 -39.50 30.12
CA ARG A 101 13.89 -39.98 31.45
C ARG A 101 13.80 -41.51 31.51
N ALA A 102 13.27 -42.13 30.43
CA ALA A 102 13.05 -43.54 30.39
C ALA A 102 14.35 -44.36 30.20
N ILE A 103 15.28 -43.89 29.40
CA ILE A 103 16.48 -44.67 28.99
C ILE A 103 17.69 -44.26 29.81
N PHE A 104 17.93 -42.97 30.04
CA PHE A 104 19.17 -42.50 30.66
C PHE A 104 19.04 -42.08 32.11
N GLN A 105 17.83 -42.03 32.69
CA GLN A 105 17.57 -41.54 34.05
C GLN A 105 18.23 -40.15 34.34
N THR A 106 18.52 -39.37 33.31
CA THR A 106 19.16 -38.07 33.35
C THR A 106 18.12 -36.97 33.27
N GLU A 107 18.45 -35.78 33.78
CA GLU A 107 17.61 -34.62 33.65
C GLU A 107 17.66 -34.09 32.20
N SER A 108 16.47 -33.85 31.63
CA SER A 108 16.34 -33.21 30.31
C SER A 108 16.83 -31.76 30.33
N ILE A 109 17.12 -31.22 29.17
CA ILE A 109 17.52 -29.81 29.02
C ILE A 109 16.41 -28.92 29.64
N PRO A 110 16.74 -28.02 30.59
CA PRO A 110 15.75 -27.19 31.26
C PRO A 110 14.93 -26.35 30.26
N GLU A 111 13.64 -26.26 30.48
CA GLU A 111 12.72 -25.48 29.64
C GLU A 111 13.11 -24.02 29.54
N SER A 112 13.75 -23.48 30.60
CA SER A 112 14.32 -22.11 30.60
C SER A 112 15.40 -21.89 29.55
N VAL A 113 16.22 -22.91 29.25
CA VAL A 113 17.25 -22.86 28.20
C VAL A 113 16.61 -22.95 26.82
N ARG A 114 15.62 -23.82 26.66
CA ARG A 114 14.90 -24.00 25.39
C ARG A 114 14.09 -22.77 25.01
N LYS A 115 13.43 -22.14 25.99
CA LYS A 115 12.60 -20.94 25.82
C LYS A 115 13.34 -19.61 26.01
N ALA A 116 14.63 -19.64 26.35
CA ALA A 116 15.40 -18.42 26.49
C ALA A 116 15.31 -17.56 25.23
N GLY A 117 14.70 -16.39 25.35
CA GLY A 117 14.56 -15.45 24.24
C GLY A 117 15.92 -14.91 23.77
N PHE A 118 15.94 -14.29 22.62
CA PHE A 118 17.08 -13.50 22.18
C PHE A 118 17.07 -12.21 23.02
N GLY A 119 17.80 -12.20 24.14
CA GLY A 119 18.01 -10.99 24.93
C GLY A 119 18.87 -10.00 24.13
N GLY A 120 18.52 -8.72 24.20
CA GLY A 120 19.29 -7.62 23.64
C GLY A 120 18.48 -6.70 22.74
N THR A 121 19.09 -5.57 22.47
CA THR A 121 18.64 -4.41 21.73
C THR A 121 17.83 -4.70 20.46
N ASN A 122 17.06 -3.76 20.10
CA ASN A 122 16.22 -3.44 18.92
C ASN A 122 16.59 -4.11 17.60
N ARG A 123 16.73 -5.44 17.59
CA ARG A 123 17.12 -6.24 16.43
C ARG A 123 16.18 -6.04 15.24
N TYR A 124 14.92 -5.72 15.53
CA TYR A 124 13.84 -5.60 14.55
C TYR A 124 13.49 -4.14 14.23
N GLU A 125 14.28 -3.17 14.69
CA GLU A 125 14.01 -1.73 14.48
C GLU A 125 13.87 -1.37 13.00
N HIS A 126 14.69 -1.95 12.14
CA HIS A 126 14.63 -1.74 10.69
C HIS A 126 13.34 -2.26 10.05
N LEU A 127 12.62 -3.17 10.70
CA LEU A 127 11.34 -3.70 10.24
C LEU A 127 10.16 -2.80 10.62
N LEU A 128 10.32 -1.91 11.59
CA LEU A 128 9.28 -1.00 12.05
C LEU A 128 8.90 0.06 11.00
N THR A 129 9.72 0.26 9.98
CA THR A 129 9.46 1.19 8.88
C THR A 129 8.58 0.60 7.76
N LEU A 130 8.25 -0.69 7.83
CA LEU A 130 7.46 -1.39 6.83
C LEU A 130 5.95 -1.13 7.00
N SER A 131 5.18 -1.41 5.95
CA SER A 131 3.73 -1.12 5.90
C SER A 131 2.89 -1.87 6.96
N ASN A 132 3.36 -3.02 7.44
CA ASN A 132 2.70 -3.83 8.49
C ASN A 132 3.77 -4.32 9.50
N PRO A 133 4.34 -3.42 10.31
CA PRO A 133 5.51 -3.74 11.13
C PRO A 133 5.24 -4.84 12.14
N ASP A 134 4.08 -4.82 12.80
CA ASP A 134 3.73 -5.81 13.83
C ASP A 134 3.69 -7.24 13.28
N LEU A 135 3.11 -7.42 12.09
CA LEU A 135 3.01 -8.72 11.45
C LEU A 135 4.39 -9.23 11.00
N VAL A 136 5.20 -8.36 10.41
CA VAL A 136 6.56 -8.70 9.95
C VAL A 136 7.47 -9.01 11.12
N VAL A 137 7.47 -8.18 12.16
CA VAL A 137 8.27 -8.37 13.38
C VAL A 137 7.88 -9.68 14.07
N SER A 138 6.58 -9.91 14.30
CA SER A 138 6.12 -11.13 14.96
C SER A 138 6.45 -12.40 14.18
N THR A 139 6.35 -12.36 12.86
CA THR A 139 6.70 -13.50 12.00
C THR A 139 8.21 -13.77 12.03
N THR A 140 9.03 -12.71 11.99
CA THR A 140 10.49 -12.84 12.08
C THR A 140 10.92 -13.37 13.44
N GLN A 141 10.30 -12.91 14.53
CA GLN A 141 10.55 -13.41 15.88
C GLN A 141 10.23 -14.92 16.00
N LYS A 142 9.11 -15.36 15.42
CA LYS A 142 8.74 -16.80 15.41
C LYS A 142 9.75 -17.62 14.61
N MET A 143 10.24 -17.09 13.50
CA MET A 143 11.26 -17.76 12.69
C MET A 143 12.58 -17.89 13.44
N ASP A 144 13.02 -16.84 14.12
CA ASP A 144 14.22 -16.85 14.94
C ASP A 144 14.08 -17.85 16.12
N MET A 145 12.91 -17.88 16.75
CA MET A 145 12.60 -18.82 17.82
C MET A 145 12.64 -20.27 17.33
N LEU A 146 12.00 -20.55 16.18
CA LEU A 146 12.01 -21.88 15.57
C LEU A 146 13.44 -22.33 15.25
N SER A 147 14.24 -21.47 14.63
CA SER A 147 15.62 -21.77 14.28
C SER A 147 16.47 -22.11 15.52
N LYS A 148 16.30 -21.34 16.60
CA LYS A 148 17.00 -21.60 17.85
C LYS A 148 16.60 -22.92 18.49
N GLN A 149 15.29 -23.18 18.55
CA GLN A 149 14.78 -24.42 19.15
C GLN A 149 15.20 -25.65 18.35
N LEU A 150 15.21 -25.56 17.01
CA LEU A 150 15.73 -26.61 16.15
C LEU A 150 17.22 -26.89 16.41
N TYR A 151 18.03 -25.85 16.57
CA TYR A 151 19.45 -26.00 16.89
C TYR A 151 19.65 -26.71 18.23
N ILE A 152 18.91 -26.30 19.27
CA ILE A 152 18.97 -26.95 20.59
C ILE A 152 18.55 -28.41 20.49
N GLN A 153 17.46 -28.68 19.74
CA GLN A 153 16.98 -30.07 19.57
C GLN A 153 17.95 -30.94 18.79
N SER A 154 18.61 -30.38 17.77
CA SER A 154 19.65 -31.09 17.01
C SER A 154 20.83 -31.49 17.90
N ASN A 155 21.30 -30.59 18.75
CA ASN A 155 22.40 -30.89 19.68
C ASN A 155 21.97 -31.92 20.71
N SER A 156 20.72 -31.83 21.22
CA SER A 156 20.18 -32.83 22.14
C SER A 156 20.18 -34.26 21.54
N LEU A 157 19.79 -34.37 20.26
CA LEU A 157 19.78 -35.66 19.57
C LEU A 157 21.21 -36.19 19.27
N GLU A 158 22.19 -35.31 19.01
CA GLU A 158 23.59 -35.73 18.86
C GLU A 158 24.18 -36.30 20.14
N GLU A 159 23.87 -35.72 21.31
CA GLU A 159 24.30 -36.26 22.62
C GLU A 159 23.71 -37.65 22.93
N LEU A 160 22.56 -37.98 22.33
CA LEU A 160 21.94 -39.30 22.48
C LEU A 160 22.63 -40.40 21.64
N ILE A 161 23.30 -40.03 20.56
CA ILE A 161 23.89 -40.99 19.61
C ILE A 161 25.34 -41.34 20.01
N HIS A 162 25.97 -40.56 20.85
CA HIS A 162 27.34 -40.78 21.34
C HIS A 162 27.34 -41.33 22.76
#